data_7a2334550e693511e423d37cc6aaf332
#
_entry.id   7a2334550e693511e423d37cc6aaf332
#
_cell.length_a   1.000
_cell.length_b   1.000
_cell.length_c   1.000
_cell.angle_alpha   90.00
_cell.angle_beta   90.00
_cell.angle_gamma   90.00
#
_symmetry.space_group_name_H-M   'P 1'
#
loop_
_entity.id
_entity.type
_entity.pdbx_description
1 polymer ?
#
loop_
_entity_poly.entity_id
_entity_poly.type
_entity_poly.pdbx_seq_one_letter_code
_entity_poly.pdbx_strand_id
1 'polypeptide(L)'
;MPPIGVRLQIQNGQLCAEWGIGRDRQSICLPRVNRNLKRIVIIGSSGFATFDAIRWVSDIDASLIFLDRRGKLLFASTPTAPSDVRLRRAQCLAMENDTALKISRELISQKIDGQAAIVRDMLGNSVAAEAILRFKAELAETEDIDAVRLTEALAAKLYWSQWANLPIRWIRKDEDRVPAHWKRFTSRISSITHSPRLATDPVNACMNLLHGLCEAECRIALIGTGLDPEIGLMHRDAPNRSSLANDAQEVLRPMVDSFVLNWVQTEFLRKADFWEDKNGNCRLVSDLCRRLSETSAFWRRAVAPVAEWIAEALWSSAVKSANQERTLPTRLTQRRRSEGRGRQYFPPPNVAPSLQTICQSCGALTLGGRHCRRCGKEVSGKKLVELAKLGRAAAVGPEAQKKRSETQHKHEAAKRAWRESRDENWNDSKRYDTEIQPRLSTVKIASIALALGVSEPYAADIRAGRRRPHPRHWQGLAELVGFTECDQRR
;
A
#
# COMPACT_ATOMS: atom_id res chain seq x y z
N MET A 1 2.78 8.32 7.02
CA MET A 1 3.56 8.75 5.84
C MET A 1 4.02 7.52 5.13
N PRO A 2 3.89 7.42 3.80
CA PRO A 2 4.48 6.31 3.06
C PRO A 2 5.98 6.27 3.29
N PRO A 3 6.63 5.09 3.22
CA PRO A 3 8.06 4.99 3.44
C PRO A 3 8.78 5.87 2.42
N ILE A 4 9.47 6.89 2.89
CA ILE A 4 10.37 7.71 2.10
C ILE A 4 11.74 7.05 2.19
N GLY A 5 12.38 6.84 1.04
CA GLY A 5 13.75 6.36 1.00
C GLY A 5 13.91 4.86 1.25
N VAL A 6 13.23 4.01 0.44
CA VAL A 6 13.51 2.57 0.45
C VAL A 6 14.93 2.31 -0.05
N ARG A 7 15.69 1.51 0.69
CA ARG A 7 17.03 1.04 0.28
C ARG A 7 17.03 -0.47 0.22
N LEU A 8 17.43 -1.03 -0.92
CA LEU A 8 17.70 -2.45 -1.08
C LEU A 8 19.17 -2.67 -1.36
N GLN A 9 19.84 -3.42 -0.52
CA GLN A 9 21.27 -3.72 -0.64
C GLN A 9 21.61 -5.09 -0.08
N ILE A 10 22.76 -5.62 -0.45
CA ILE A 10 23.29 -6.85 0.14
C ILE A 10 24.22 -6.51 1.29
N GLN A 11 23.98 -7.13 2.44
CA GLN A 11 24.86 -7.08 3.61
C GLN A 11 25.07 -8.50 4.12
N ASN A 12 26.32 -8.92 4.24
CA ASN A 12 26.70 -10.27 4.70
C ASN A 12 25.96 -11.40 3.95
N GLY A 13 25.78 -11.25 2.62
CA GLY A 13 25.08 -12.23 1.77
C GLY A 13 23.54 -12.24 1.92
N GLN A 14 22.98 -11.39 2.77
CA GLN A 14 21.53 -11.24 2.97
C GLN A 14 21.01 -10.02 2.21
N LEU A 15 19.78 -10.11 1.72
CA LEU A 15 19.07 -8.95 1.18
C LEU A 15 18.52 -8.12 2.33
N CYS A 16 19.07 -6.93 2.53
CA CYS A 16 18.60 -5.98 3.52
C CYS A 16 17.77 -4.88 2.88
N ALA A 17 16.56 -4.70 3.37
CA ALA A 17 15.65 -3.63 3.01
C ALA A 17 15.52 -2.67 4.18
N GLU A 18 15.70 -1.38 3.93
CA GLU A 18 15.52 -0.30 4.89
C GLU A 18 14.51 0.69 4.36
N TRP A 19 13.65 1.23 5.22
CA TRP A 19 12.69 2.27 4.86
C TRP A 19 12.37 3.16 6.05
N GLY A 20 11.89 4.38 5.80
CA GLY A 20 11.59 5.38 6.82
C GLY A 20 12.64 6.47 6.93
N ILE A 21 12.41 7.46 7.82
CA ILE A 21 13.27 8.64 8.03
C ILE A 21 13.60 8.77 9.52
N GLY A 22 14.85 9.10 9.82
CA GLY A 22 15.29 9.42 11.16
C GLY A 22 15.09 8.27 12.13
N ARG A 23 14.40 8.53 13.27
CA ARG A 23 14.14 7.53 14.32
C ARG A 23 13.10 6.48 13.96
N ASP A 24 12.28 6.73 12.92
CA ASP A 24 11.26 5.80 12.43
C ASP A 24 11.80 4.87 11.34
N ARG A 25 13.11 4.81 11.16
CA ARG A 25 13.74 3.93 10.19
C ARG A 25 13.55 2.48 10.62
N GLN A 26 13.02 1.69 9.70
CA GLN A 26 12.83 0.25 9.86
C GLN A 26 13.76 -0.50 8.91
N SER A 27 14.16 -1.68 9.28
CA SER A 27 14.99 -2.55 8.43
C SER A 27 14.59 -4.01 8.60
N ILE A 28 14.80 -4.78 7.55
CA ILE A 28 14.67 -6.23 7.54
C ILE A 28 15.79 -6.81 6.70
N CYS A 29 16.44 -7.86 7.19
CA CYS A 29 17.41 -8.63 6.41
C CYS A 29 16.87 -10.04 6.16
N LEU A 30 16.90 -10.48 4.90
CA LEU A 30 16.35 -11.73 4.43
C LEU A 30 17.51 -12.66 4.04
N PRO A 31 17.68 -13.82 4.69
CA PRO A 31 18.71 -14.77 4.35
C PRO A 31 18.39 -15.49 3.01
N ARG A 32 19.42 -15.87 2.27
CA ARG A 32 19.28 -16.54 0.96
C ARG A 32 18.58 -17.91 1.04
N VAL A 33 18.61 -18.55 2.19
CA VAL A 33 17.94 -19.84 2.42
C VAL A 33 16.40 -19.72 2.54
N ASN A 34 15.86 -18.51 2.55
CA ASN A 34 14.41 -18.29 2.58
C ASN A 34 13.77 -18.58 1.20
N ARG A 35 13.61 -19.87 0.88
CA ARG A 35 13.03 -20.32 -0.39
C ARG A 35 11.55 -19.97 -0.57
N ASN A 36 10.90 -19.45 0.45
CA ASN A 36 9.48 -19.07 0.40
C ASN A 36 9.25 -17.64 -0.09
N LEU A 37 10.29 -16.82 -0.18
CA LEU A 37 10.19 -15.48 -0.73
C LEU A 37 9.94 -15.56 -2.25
N LYS A 38 8.80 -15.07 -2.71
CA LYS A 38 8.42 -15.05 -4.13
C LYS A 38 8.20 -13.67 -4.68
N ARG A 39 7.90 -12.68 -3.81
CA ARG A 39 7.64 -11.30 -4.20
C ARG A 39 8.24 -10.34 -3.19
N ILE A 40 8.86 -9.28 -3.69
CA ILE A 40 9.20 -8.09 -2.94
C ILE A 40 8.41 -6.95 -3.55
N VAL A 41 7.48 -6.40 -2.78
CA VAL A 41 6.63 -5.29 -3.23
C VAL A 41 7.11 -4.02 -2.57
N ILE A 42 7.54 -3.06 -3.37
CA ILE A 42 7.92 -1.72 -2.94
C ILE A 42 6.81 -0.76 -3.34
N ILE A 43 6.28 -0.01 -2.37
CA ILE A 43 5.28 1.02 -2.61
C ILE A 43 5.87 2.34 -2.14
N GLY A 44 6.15 3.25 -3.05
CA GLY A 44 6.79 4.50 -2.67
C GLY A 44 7.12 5.41 -3.84
N SER A 45 7.87 6.49 -3.57
CA SER A 45 8.26 7.48 -4.59
C SER A 45 9.75 7.73 -4.66
N SER A 46 10.54 7.19 -3.71
CA SER A 46 11.98 7.44 -3.65
C SER A 46 12.70 6.26 -3.01
N GLY A 47 13.91 6.04 -3.41
CA GLY A 47 14.76 4.97 -2.90
C GLY A 47 15.83 4.56 -3.90
N PHE A 48 16.60 3.53 -3.55
CA PHE A 48 17.52 2.89 -4.48
C PHE A 48 17.63 1.39 -4.19
N ALA A 49 18.01 0.64 -5.21
CA ALA A 49 18.39 -0.76 -5.12
C ALA A 49 19.77 -0.93 -5.76
N THR A 50 20.64 -1.72 -5.13
CA THR A 50 21.93 -2.08 -5.73
C THR A 50 21.72 -3.18 -6.78
N PHE A 51 22.60 -3.24 -7.78
CA PHE A 51 22.58 -4.33 -8.77
C PHE A 51 22.73 -5.71 -8.12
N ASP A 52 23.50 -5.81 -7.05
CA ASP A 52 23.64 -7.05 -6.29
C ASP A 52 22.33 -7.46 -5.60
N ALA A 53 21.54 -6.50 -5.12
CA ALA A 53 20.22 -6.78 -4.57
C ALA A 53 19.25 -7.29 -5.65
N ILE A 54 19.27 -6.69 -6.85
CA ILE A 54 18.46 -7.13 -7.99
C ILE A 54 18.88 -8.54 -8.43
N ARG A 55 20.19 -8.80 -8.53
CA ARG A 55 20.72 -10.14 -8.84
C ARG A 55 20.31 -11.15 -7.80
N TRP A 56 20.44 -10.82 -6.51
CA TRP A 56 20.05 -11.69 -5.41
C TRP A 56 18.56 -12.11 -5.50
N VAL A 57 17.66 -11.16 -5.81
CA VAL A 57 16.22 -11.43 -6.00
C VAL A 57 15.99 -12.36 -7.18
N SER A 58 16.69 -12.15 -8.28
CA SER A 58 16.62 -13.00 -9.47
C SER A 58 17.12 -14.42 -9.19
N ASP A 59 18.23 -14.58 -8.47
CA ASP A 59 18.86 -15.87 -8.15
C ASP A 59 17.98 -16.79 -7.30
N ILE A 60 17.02 -16.24 -6.55
CA ILE A 60 16.06 -17.02 -5.74
C ILE A 60 14.70 -17.20 -6.43
N ASP A 61 14.58 -16.92 -7.72
CA ASP A 61 13.33 -16.93 -8.49
C ASP A 61 12.22 -16.07 -7.86
N ALA A 62 12.57 -14.98 -7.22
CA ALA A 62 11.62 -13.98 -6.73
C ALA A 62 11.47 -12.83 -7.72
N SER A 63 10.35 -12.12 -7.64
CA SER A 63 10.12 -10.91 -8.43
C SER A 63 10.10 -9.67 -7.56
N LEU A 64 10.66 -8.58 -8.10
CA LEU A 64 10.61 -7.26 -7.53
C LEU A 64 9.50 -6.46 -8.22
N ILE A 65 8.55 -5.98 -7.45
CA ILE A 65 7.42 -5.17 -7.91
C ILE A 65 7.57 -3.78 -7.31
N PHE A 66 7.51 -2.75 -8.14
CA PHE A 66 7.54 -1.37 -7.68
C PHE A 66 6.26 -0.65 -8.11
N LEU A 67 5.48 -0.21 -7.13
CA LEU A 67 4.27 0.58 -7.29
C LEU A 67 4.51 2.01 -6.80
N ASP A 68 3.95 2.99 -7.51
CA ASP A 68 3.91 4.35 -6.99
C ASP A 68 2.89 4.48 -5.83
N ARG A 69 2.83 5.67 -5.21
CA ARG A 69 1.89 5.96 -4.11
C ARG A 69 0.42 5.93 -4.53
N ARG A 70 0.12 5.87 -5.83
CA ARG A 70 -1.23 5.80 -6.41
C ARG A 70 -1.64 4.36 -6.71
N GLY A 71 -0.74 3.39 -6.46
CA GLY A 71 -0.92 1.99 -6.83
C GLY A 71 -0.59 1.69 -8.30
N LYS A 72 -0.05 2.67 -9.05
CA LYS A 72 0.37 2.43 -10.43
C LYS A 72 1.64 1.59 -10.46
N LEU A 73 1.63 0.52 -11.26
CA LEU A 73 2.82 -0.28 -11.53
C LEU A 73 3.85 0.55 -12.30
N LEU A 74 5.07 0.64 -11.76
CA LEU A 74 6.22 1.30 -12.38
C LEU A 74 7.21 0.29 -12.94
N PHE A 75 7.40 -0.83 -12.22
CA PHE A 75 8.36 -1.86 -12.60
C PHE A 75 7.95 -3.21 -11.99
N ALA A 76 8.13 -4.28 -12.77
CA ALA A 76 8.06 -5.65 -12.29
C ALA A 76 9.19 -6.47 -12.93
N SER A 77 10.08 -7.01 -12.10
CA SER A 77 11.06 -7.98 -12.58
C SER A 77 10.42 -9.36 -12.67
N THR A 78 10.88 -10.14 -13.63
CA THR A 78 10.47 -11.54 -13.77
C THR A 78 11.66 -12.44 -13.68
N PRO A 79 11.53 -13.67 -13.14
CA PRO A 79 12.50 -14.74 -13.34
C PRO A 79 12.70 -14.99 -14.84
N THR A 80 13.79 -15.65 -15.20
CA THR A 80 14.06 -16.04 -16.59
C THR A 80 12.85 -16.77 -17.17
N ALA A 81 12.25 -16.18 -18.21
CA ALA A 81 11.03 -16.71 -18.82
C ALA A 81 11.36 -17.54 -20.06
N PRO A 82 10.56 -18.58 -20.37
CA PRO A 82 10.68 -19.30 -21.63
C PRO A 82 10.45 -18.33 -22.79
N SER A 83 11.26 -18.45 -23.84
CA SER A 83 11.09 -17.67 -25.07
C SER A 83 10.47 -18.57 -26.14
N ASP A 84 9.23 -18.26 -26.53
CA ASP A 84 8.56 -18.93 -27.64
C ASP A 84 8.22 -17.92 -28.74
N VAL A 85 9.07 -17.91 -29.77
CA VAL A 85 8.94 -16.97 -30.91
C VAL A 85 7.64 -17.21 -31.71
N ARG A 86 7.16 -18.47 -31.78
CA ARG A 86 5.92 -18.80 -32.50
C ARG A 86 4.71 -18.27 -31.76
N LEU A 87 4.70 -18.44 -30.42
CA LEU A 87 3.64 -17.91 -29.58
C LEU A 87 3.57 -16.38 -29.67
N ARG A 88 4.71 -15.69 -29.63
CA ARG A 88 4.76 -14.23 -29.81
C ARG A 88 4.28 -13.80 -31.19
N ARG A 89 4.65 -14.54 -32.26
CA ARG A 89 4.13 -14.28 -33.62
C ARG A 89 2.61 -14.49 -33.66
N ALA A 90 2.08 -15.54 -33.07
CA ALA A 90 0.64 -15.76 -32.96
C ALA A 90 -0.06 -14.63 -32.22
N GLN A 91 0.55 -14.12 -31.16
CA GLN A 91 0.04 -12.97 -30.40
C GLN A 91 -0.01 -11.71 -31.29
N CYS A 92 1.07 -11.40 -32.03
CA CYS A 92 1.10 -10.25 -32.94
C CYS A 92 0.04 -10.34 -34.05
N LEU A 93 -0.23 -11.53 -34.56
CA LEU A 93 -1.16 -11.77 -35.66
C LEU A 93 -2.61 -12.03 -35.19
N ALA A 94 -2.86 -12.06 -33.88
CA ALA A 94 -4.18 -12.39 -33.34
C ALA A 94 -5.27 -11.35 -33.71
N MET A 95 -4.89 -10.11 -33.96
CA MET A 95 -5.79 -9.06 -34.44
C MET A 95 -6.18 -9.21 -35.92
N GLU A 96 -5.37 -9.91 -36.71
CA GLU A 96 -5.59 -10.18 -38.14
C GLU A 96 -6.52 -11.40 -38.36
N ASN A 97 -6.93 -12.02 -37.28
CA ASN A 97 -7.84 -13.18 -37.29
C ASN A 97 -8.77 -13.13 -36.07
N ASP A 98 -9.77 -14.00 -36.04
CA ASP A 98 -10.80 -14.02 -34.97
C ASP A 98 -10.26 -14.35 -33.58
N THR A 99 -8.97 -14.64 -33.40
CA THR A 99 -8.44 -15.11 -32.12
C THR A 99 -8.49 -14.02 -31.06
N ALA A 100 -8.11 -12.80 -31.40
CA ALA A 100 -8.20 -11.67 -30.46
C ALA A 100 -9.64 -11.41 -30.04
N LEU A 101 -10.59 -11.45 -30.99
CA LEU A 101 -12.01 -11.26 -30.71
C LEU A 101 -12.55 -12.37 -29.78
N LYS A 102 -12.24 -13.63 -30.04
CA LYS A 102 -12.63 -14.77 -29.19
C LYS A 102 -12.09 -14.67 -27.78
N ILE A 103 -10.81 -14.33 -27.64
CA ILE A 103 -10.17 -14.14 -26.33
C ILE A 103 -10.82 -12.96 -25.60
N SER A 104 -11.02 -11.84 -26.27
CA SER A 104 -11.61 -10.62 -25.67
C SER A 104 -13.04 -10.86 -25.19
N ARG A 105 -13.87 -11.52 -25.98
CA ARG A 105 -15.24 -11.90 -25.58
C ARG A 105 -15.24 -12.75 -24.33
N GLU A 106 -14.37 -13.76 -24.25
CA GLU A 106 -14.31 -14.64 -23.09
C GLU A 106 -13.84 -13.91 -21.83
N LEU A 107 -12.79 -13.08 -21.92
CA LEU A 107 -12.31 -12.29 -20.79
C LEU A 107 -13.38 -11.35 -20.24
N ILE A 108 -14.11 -10.66 -21.13
CA ILE A 108 -15.18 -9.74 -20.73
C ILE A 108 -16.42 -10.50 -20.25
N SER A 109 -16.74 -11.64 -20.83
CA SER A 109 -17.80 -12.53 -20.32
C SER A 109 -17.57 -12.90 -18.85
N GLN A 110 -16.35 -13.32 -18.50
CA GLN A 110 -15.98 -13.63 -17.11
C GLN A 110 -16.05 -12.42 -16.19
N LYS A 111 -15.67 -11.24 -16.67
CA LYS A 111 -15.80 -9.99 -15.93
C LYS A 111 -17.28 -9.67 -15.63
N ILE A 112 -18.15 -9.77 -16.64
CA ILE A 112 -19.60 -9.52 -16.51
C ILE A 112 -20.22 -10.49 -15.50
N ASP A 113 -19.89 -11.79 -15.57
CA ASP A 113 -20.34 -12.78 -14.61
C ASP A 113 -19.97 -12.41 -13.17
N GLY A 114 -18.72 -12.01 -12.95
CA GLY A 114 -18.24 -11.59 -11.65
C GLY A 114 -18.91 -10.31 -11.14
N GLN A 115 -19.13 -9.33 -12.00
CA GLN A 115 -19.85 -8.09 -11.67
C GLN A 115 -21.30 -8.36 -11.30
N ALA A 116 -22.01 -9.18 -12.08
CA ALA A 116 -23.39 -9.56 -11.81
C ALA A 116 -23.51 -10.31 -10.47
N ALA A 117 -22.59 -11.22 -10.19
CA ALA A 117 -22.56 -11.93 -8.91
C ALA A 117 -22.40 -10.98 -7.72
N ILE A 118 -21.48 -9.99 -7.80
CA ILE A 118 -21.31 -8.97 -6.75
C ILE A 118 -22.60 -8.20 -6.53
N VAL A 119 -23.26 -7.74 -7.59
CA VAL A 119 -24.49 -6.96 -7.49
C VAL A 119 -25.61 -7.77 -6.88
N ARG A 120 -25.76 -9.05 -7.26
CA ARG A 120 -26.77 -9.94 -6.72
C ARG A 120 -26.50 -10.32 -5.27
N ASP A 121 -25.28 -10.82 -4.97
CA ASP A 121 -24.98 -11.53 -3.73
C ASP A 121 -24.51 -10.60 -2.62
N MET A 122 -23.86 -9.48 -2.97
CA MET A 122 -23.26 -8.55 -2.00
C MET A 122 -24.01 -7.21 -1.91
N LEU A 123 -24.59 -6.73 -3.01
CA LEU A 123 -25.39 -5.49 -3.03
C LEU A 123 -26.90 -5.74 -2.98
N GLY A 124 -27.33 -7.01 -3.10
CA GLY A 124 -28.74 -7.41 -2.92
C GLY A 124 -29.68 -6.96 -4.04
N ASN A 125 -29.17 -6.65 -5.24
CA ASN A 125 -29.97 -6.17 -6.36
C ASN A 125 -29.97 -7.18 -7.53
N SER A 126 -30.89 -8.16 -7.45
CA SER A 126 -31.02 -9.20 -8.49
C SER A 126 -31.46 -8.62 -9.84
N VAL A 127 -32.30 -7.58 -9.85
CA VAL A 127 -32.79 -6.96 -11.11
C VAL A 127 -31.62 -6.31 -11.86
N ALA A 128 -30.79 -5.57 -11.16
CA ALA A 128 -29.60 -4.97 -11.78
C ALA A 128 -28.57 -6.04 -12.20
N ALA A 129 -28.42 -7.13 -11.44
CA ALA A 129 -27.56 -8.24 -11.81
C ALA A 129 -28.00 -8.92 -13.11
N GLU A 130 -29.31 -9.17 -13.28
CA GLU A 130 -29.86 -9.70 -14.53
C GLU A 130 -29.66 -8.72 -15.69
N ALA A 131 -29.86 -7.42 -15.46
CA ALA A 131 -29.58 -6.41 -16.47
C ALA A 131 -28.12 -6.39 -16.91
N ILE A 132 -27.16 -6.60 -15.98
CA ILE A 132 -25.74 -6.74 -16.30
C ILE A 132 -25.49 -8.02 -17.12
N LEU A 133 -26.14 -9.14 -16.77
CA LEU A 133 -25.99 -10.40 -17.51
C LEU A 133 -26.51 -10.34 -18.95
N ARG A 134 -27.44 -9.43 -19.27
CA ARG A 134 -27.89 -9.23 -20.68
C ARG A 134 -26.76 -8.78 -21.58
N PHE A 135 -25.83 -7.97 -21.09
CA PHE A 135 -24.64 -7.59 -21.85
C PHE A 135 -23.75 -8.79 -22.22
N LYS A 136 -23.83 -9.91 -21.48
CA LYS A 136 -23.12 -11.13 -21.87
C LYS A 136 -23.71 -11.77 -23.13
N ALA A 137 -25.02 -11.70 -23.29
CA ALA A 137 -25.67 -12.16 -24.53
C ALA A 137 -25.32 -11.24 -25.71
N GLU A 138 -25.37 -9.91 -25.51
CA GLU A 138 -24.96 -8.95 -26.52
C GLU A 138 -23.48 -9.12 -26.90
N LEU A 139 -22.61 -9.43 -25.92
CA LEU A 139 -21.18 -9.68 -26.15
C LEU A 139 -20.94 -10.87 -27.11
N ALA A 140 -21.78 -11.89 -27.07
CA ALA A 140 -21.65 -13.05 -27.96
C ALA A 140 -21.88 -12.68 -29.44
N GLU A 141 -22.67 -11.65 -29.70
CA GLU A 141 -23.02 -11.18 -31.05
C GLU A 141 -22.10 -10.06 -31.57
N THR A 142 -21.11 -9.59 -30.77
CA THR A 142 -20.19 -8.54 -31.21
C THR A 142 -19.31 -9.04 -32.37
N GLU A 143 -19.11 -8.22 -33.40
CA GLU A 143 -18.34 -8.62 -34.59
C GLU A 143 -16.89 -8.14 -34.56
N ASP A 144 -16.58 -7.17 -33.72
CA ASP A 144 -15.25 -6.59 -33.60
C ASP A 144 -14.87 -6.22 -32.15
N ILE A 145 -13.62 -5.85 -31.95
CA ILE A 145 -13.05 -5.50 -30.65
C ILE A 145 -13.65 -4.17 -30.10
N ASP A 146 -14.00 -3.22 -30.95
CA ASP A 146 -14.58 -1.95 -30.50
C ASP A 146 -16.01 -2.15 -29.99
N ALA A 147 -16.79 -3.07 -30.59
CA ALA A 147 -18.09 -3.49 -30.07
C ALA A 147 -17.94 -4.21 -28.70
N VAL A 148 -16.93 -5.09 -28.55
CA VAL A 148 -16.62 -5.70 -27.24
C VAL A 148 -16.34 -4.65 -26.18
N ARG A 149 -15.53 -3.63 -26.49
CA ARG A 149 -15.22 -2.52 -25.57
C ARG A 149 -16.44 -1.70 -25.21
N LEU A 150 -17.31 -1.42 -26.19
CA LEU A 150 -18.54 -0.67 -25.94
C LEU A 150 -19.45 -1.43 -25.00
N THR A 151 -19.68 -2.72 -25.25
CA THR A 151 -20.50 -3.59 -24.40
C THR A 151 -19.93 -3.67 -22.98
N GLU A 152 -18.60 -3.80 -22.85
CA GLU A 152 -17.92 -3.76 -21.56
C GLU A 152 -18.16 -2.44 -20.82
N ALA A 153 -18.02 -1.31 -21.50
CA ALA A 153 -18.18 0.02 -20.92
C ALA A 153 -19.62 0.25 -20.43
N LEU A 154 -20.63 -0.21 -21.17
CA LEU A 154 -22.03 -0.15 -20.78
C LEU A 154 -22.33 -1.02 -19.54
N ALA A 155 -21.85 -2.26 -19.53
CA ALA A 155 -21.95 -3.16 -18.38
C ALA A 155 -21.27 -2.55 -17.14
N ALA A 156 -20.05 -2.02 -17.30
CA ALA A 156 -19.31 -1.38 -16.21
C ALA A 156 -20.02 -0.13 -15.68
N LYS A 157 -20.64 0.68 -16.55
CA LYS A 157 -21.43 1.85 -16.14
C LYS A 157 -22.63 1.44 -15.25
N LEU A 158 -23.36 0.41 -15.65
CA LEU A 158 -24.46 -0.13 -14.85
C LEU A 158 -23.96 -0.71 -13.53
N TYR A 159 -22.89 -1.48 -13.56
CA TYR A 159 -22.26 -2.05 -12.38
C TYR A 159 -21.85 -0.98 -11.35
N TRP A 160 -21.10 0.04 -11.76
CA TRP A 160 -20.64 1.11 -10.87
C TRP A 160 -21.79 1.98 -10.33
N SER A 161 -22.90 2.08 -11.05
CA SER A 161 -24.09 2.77 -10.53
C SER A 161 -24.68 2.07 -9.30
N GLN A 162 -24.48 0.73 -9.17
CA GLN A 162 -24.95 -0.03 -8.00
C GLN A 162 -24.08 0.21 -6.74
N TRP A 163 -22.87 0.73 -6.92
CA TRP A 163 -21.98 1.09 -5.82
C TRP A 163 -22.21 2.50 -5.29
N ALA A 164 -22.98 3.31 -6.03
CA ALA A 164 -23.23 4.70 -5.68
C ALA A 164 -23.83 4.81 -4.26
N ASN A 165 -23.28 5.73 -3.47
CA ASN A 165 -23.70 5.99 -2.09
C ASN A 165 -23.46 4.86 -1.07
N LEU A 166 -22.64 3.84 -1.41
CA LEU A 166 -22.24 2.82 -0.46
C LEU A 166 -21.62 3.48 0.79
N PRO A 167 -22.17 3.24 2.01
CA PRO A 167 -21.66 3.85 3.23
C PRO A 167 -20.30 3.22 3.60
N ILE A 168 -19.35 4.05 3.94
CA ILE A 168 -18.03 3.66 4.48
C ILE A 168 -18.09 3.86 5.99
N ARG A 169 -17.99 2.76 6.74
CA ARG A 169 -18.11 2.78 8.19
C ARG A 169 -16.76 3.04 8.85
N TRP A 170 -16.75 3.95 9.80
CA TRP A 170 -15.58 4.34 10.58
C TRP A 170 -15.70 3.90 12.03
N ILE A 171 -14.59 3.65 12.71
CA ILE A 171 -14.63 3.46 14.16
C ILE A 171 -15.14 4.75 14.80
N ARG A 172 -15.96 4.64 15.83
CA ARG A 172 -16.69 5.75 16.48
C ARG A 172 -15.83 6.98 16.78
N LYS A 173 -14.61 6.78 17.26
CA LYS A 173 -13.68 7.89 17.60
C LYS A 173 -13.15 8.66 16.39
N ASP A 174 -13.27 8.11 15.19
CA ASP A 174 -12.76 8.70 13.94
C ASP A 174 -13.87 9.27 13.06
N GLU A 175 -15.15 8.94 13.35
CA GLU A 175 -16.31 9.29 12.53
C GLU A 175 -16.45 10.80 12.29
N ASP A 176 -16.18 11.64 13.32
CA ASP A 176 -16.21 13.09 13.21
C ASP A 176 -14.90 13.71 12.71
N ARG A 177 -13.85 12.89 12.59
CA ARG A 177 -12.49 13.33 12.20
C ARG A 177 -12.16 13.06 10.75
N VAL A 178 -12.98 12.28 10.06
CA VAL A 178 -12.79 11.97 8.64
C VAL A 178 -13.51 12.99 7.75
N PRO A 179 -12.94 13.31 6.58
CA PRO A 179 -13.60 14.18 5.62
C PRO A 179 -14.98 13.64 5.21
N ALA A 180 -15.93 14.52 4.93
CA ALA A 180 -17.29 14.13 4.56
C ALA A 180 -17.33 13.23 3.33
N HIS A 181 -16.48 13.50 2.32
CA HIS A 181 -16.38 12.71 1.09
C HIS A 181 -15.76 11.31 1.29
N TRP A 182 -15.18 11.00 2.47
CA TRP A 182 -14.72 9.65 2.82
C TRP A 182 -15.81 8.79 3.46
N LYS A 183 -16.96 9.36 3.78
CA LYS A 183 -18.06 8.63 4.46
C LYS A 183 -18.90 7.80 3.49
N ARG A 184 -18.80 8.06 2.19
CA ARG A 184 -19.53 7.32 1.15
C ARG A 184 -18.67 7.14 -0.09
N PHE A 185 -18.82 5.99 -0.72
CA PHE A 185 -18.30 5.79 -2.08
C PHE A 185 -19.27 6.44 -3.07
N THR A 186 -18.78 7.25 -3.98
CA THR A 186 -19.61 7.95 -4.98
C THR A 186 -19.43 7.40 -6.38
N SER A 187 -18.21 7.28 -6.84
CA SER A 187 -17.88 6.77 -8.18
C SER A 187 -16.43 6.30 -8.28
N ARG A 188 -16.12 5.58 -9.36
CA ARG A 188 -14.73 5.22 -9.73
C ARG A 188 -13.93 6.38 -10.31
N ILE A 189 -14.59 7.45 -10.70
CA ILE A 189 -13.96 8.64 -11.28
C ILE A 189 -13.79 9.68 -10.19
N SER A 190 -12.58 10.22 -10.06
CA SER A 190 -12.31 11.31 -9.14
C SER A 190 -13.18 12.53 -9.45
N SER A 191 -13.89 13.04 -8.47
CA SER A 191 -14.68 14.27 -8.60
C SER A 191 -13.80 15.53 -8.82
N ILE A 192 -12.51 15.44 -8.49
CA ILE A 192 -11.55 16.56 -8.62
C ILE A 192 -10.87 16.55 -9.98
N THR A 193 -10.35 15.39 -10.40
CA THR A 193 -9.47 15.29 -11.58
C THR A 193 -10.10 14.58 -12.77
N HIS A 194 -11.31 14.05 -12.62
CA HIS A 194 -12.00 13.20 -13.58
C HIS A 194 -11.17 11.98 -14.04
N SER A 195 -10.20 11.56 -13.22
CA SER A 195 -9.33 10.41 -13.47
C SER A 195 -9.71 9.24 -12.56
N PRO A 196 -9.83 8.01 -13.07
CA PRO A 196 -10.04 6.82 -12.23
C PRO A 196 -8.80 6.44 -11.41
N ARG A 197 -7.64 7.01 -11.72
CA ARG A 197 -6.36 6.71 -11.04
C ARG A 197 -6.10 7.56 -9.80
N LEU A 198 -6.85 8.64 -9.61
CA LEU A 198 -6.68 9.56 -8.49
C LEU A 198 -7.85 9.37 -7.53
N ALA A 199 -7.67 8.51 -6.53
CA ALA A 199 -8.68 8.20 -5.54
C ALA A 199 -8.96 9.40 -4.63
N THR A 200 -10.22 9.76 -4.45
CA THR A 200 -10.66 10.78 -3.49
C THR A 200 -11.23 10.19 -2.20
N ASP A 201 -11.44 8.88 -2.16
CA ASP A 201 -11.98 8.14 -1.03
C ASP A 201 -11.17 6.86 -0.74
N PRO A 202 -11.30 6.29 0.46
CA PRO A 202 -10.58 5.09 0.90
C PRO A 202 -10.81 3.85 0.04
N VAL A 203 -12.04 3.64 -0.46
CA VAL A 203 -12.40 2.47 -1.26
C VAL A 203 -11.64 2.49 -2.58
N ASN A 204 -11.68 3.63 -3.27
CA ASN A 204 -10.91 3.83 -4.50
C ASN A 204 -9.40 3.72 -4.29
N ALA A 205 -8.88 4.22 -3.17
CA ALA A 205 -7.46 4.10 -2.85
C ALA A 205 -7.03 2.65 -2.66
N CYS A 206 -7.82 1.84 -1.96
CA CYS A 206 -7.57 0.40 -1.80
C CYS A 206 -7.68 -0.36 -3.12
N MET A 207 -8.73 -0.09 -3.92
CA MET A 207 -8.90 -0.69 -5.24
C MET A 207 -7.71 -0.38 -6.15
N ASN A 208 -7.24 0.86 -6.18
CA ASN A 208 -6.12 1.25 -7.03
C ASN A 208 -4.84 0.49 -6.67
N LEU A 209 -4.53 0.32 -5.38
CA LEU A 209 -3.38 -0.47 -4.94
C LEU A 209 -3.52 -1.94 -5.35
N LEU A 210 -4.68 -2.55 -5.11
CA LEU A 210 -4.92 -3.96 -5.42
C LEU A 210 -4.94 -4.21 -6.94
N HIS A 211 -5.50 -3.29 -7.73
CA HIS A 211 -5.41 -3.37 -9.19
C HIS A 211 -3.97 -3.27 -9.68
N GLY A 212 -3.14 -2.40 -9.10
CA GLY A 212 -1.71 -2.34 -9.43
C GLY A 212 -0.96 -3.63 -9.08
N LEU A 213 -1.31 -4.27 -7.95
CA LEU A 213 -0.75 -5.58 -7.60
C LEU A 213 -1.21 -6.67 -8.58
N CYS A 214 -2.48 -6.69 -8.97
CA CYS A 214 -3.00 -7.63 -9.96
C CYS A 214 -2.36 -7.42 -11.33
N GLU A 215 -2.19 -6.18 -11.78
CA GLU A 215 -1.48 -5.84 -13.03
C GLU A 215 -0.06 -6.41 -13.01
N ALA A 216 0.67 -6.24 -11.91
CA ALA A 216 2.01 -6.79 -11.75
C ALA A 216 2.02 -8.32 -11.84
N GLU A 217 1.09 -9.00 -11.17
CA GLU A 217 1.00 -10.46 -11.23
C GLU A 217 0.56 -10.94 -12.62
N CYS A 218 -0.33 -10.24 -13.33
CA CYS A 218 -0.68 -10.52 -14.73
C CYS A 218 0.55 -10.40 -15.63
N ARG A 219 1.31 -9.31 -15.52
CA ARG A 219 2.54 -9.10 -16.29
C ARG A 219 3.53 -10.25 -16.06
N ILE A 220 3.78 -10.62 -14.80
CA ILE A 220 4.71 -11.70 -14.46
C ILE A 220 4.22 -13.05 -14.99
N ALA A 221 2.92 -13.34 -14.88
CA ALA A 221 2.35 -14.61 -15.36
C ALA A 221 2.42 -14.72 -16.87
N LEU A 222 2.10 -13.67 -17.62
CA LEU A 222 2.16 -13.63 -19.08
C LEU A 222 3.60 -13.83 -19.59
N ILE A 223 4.56 -13.13 -19.01
CA ILE A 223 5.98 -13.36 -19.34
C ILE A 223 6.37 -14.80 -19.03
N GLY A 224 5.91 -15.34 -17.89
CA GLY A 224 6.16 -16.74 -17.49
C GLY A 224 5.59 -17.78 -18.46
N THR A 225 4.61 -17.44 -19.29
CA THR A 225 4.08 -18.28 -20.37
C THR A 225 4.71 -18.02 -21.74
N GLY A 226 5.62 -17.04 -21.83
CA GLY A 226 6.30 -16.67 -23.08
C GLY A 226 5.61 -15.56 -23.89
N LEU A 227 4.53 -14.98 -23.37
CA LEU A 227 3.80 -13.86 -23.98
C LEU A 227 4.45 -12.52 -23.70
N ASP A 228 4.24 -11.54 -24.57
CA ASP A 228 4.59 -10.15 -24.34
C ASP A 228 3.41 -9.43 -23.66
N PRO A 229 3.56 -8.91 -22.43
CA PRO A 229 2.47 -8.25 -21.71
C PRO A 229 2.06 -6.89 -22.32
N GLU A 230 2.84 -6.33 -23.25
CA GLU A 230 2.59 -5.03 -23.85
C GLU A 230 1.73 -5.11 -25.11
N ILE A 231 1.76 -6.26 -25.83
CA ILE A 231 0.96 -6.47 -27.03
C ILE A 231 -0.45 -6.92 -26.63
N GLY A 232 -1.43 -6.01 -26.71
CA GLY A 232 -2.82 -6.24 -26.33
C GLY A 232 -3.63 -7.02 -27.36
N LEU A 233 -4.75 -7.59 -26.90
CA LEU A 233 -5.76 -8.24 -27.74
C LEU A 233 -7.06 -7.44 -27.79
N MET A 234 -7.42 -6.78 -26.69
CA MET A 234 -8.61 -5.96 -26.56
C MET A 234 -8.22 -4.48 -26.39
N HIS A 235 -7.34 -4.18 -25.46
CA HIS A 235 -6.88 -2.83 -25.26
C HIS A 235 -5.92 -2.43 -26.40
N ARG A 236 -6.10 -1.19 -26.91
CA ARG A 236 -5.20 -0.63 -27.93
C ARG A 236 -3.79 -0.52 -27.37
N ASP A 237 -2.82 -0.87 -28.18
CA ASP A 237 -1.43 -0.68 -27.84
C ASP A 237 -1.12 0.80 -27.67
N ALA A 238 -0.39 1.12 -26.64
CA ALA A 238 0.02 2.49 -26.32
C ALA A 238 1.41 2.48 -25.66
N PRO A 239 2.24 3.48 -25.92
CA PRO A 239 3.55 3.57 -25.28
C PRO A 239 3.47 3.45 -23.76
N ASN A 240 4.34 2.63 -23.17
CA ASN A 240 4.42 2.41 -21.72
C ASN A 240 3.13 1.84 -21.10
N ARG A 241 2.36 1.05 -21.84
CA ARG A 241 1.16 0.38 -21.38
C ARG A 241 1.30 -1.13 -21.53
N SER A 242 1.03 -1.87 -20.46
CA SER A 242 0.98 -3.34 -20.51
C SER A 242 -0.42 -3.78 -20.95
N SER A 243 -0.71 -3.65 -22.26
CA SER A 243 -2.07 -3.85 -22.81
C SER A 243 -2.61 -5.24 -22.59
N LEU A 244 -1.83 -6.32 -22.84
CA LEU A 244 -2.25 -7.68 -22.57
C LEU A 244 -2.38 -7.98 -21.07
N ALA A 245 -1.52 -7.37 -20.22
CA ALA A 245 -1.66 -7.54 -18.77
C ALA A 245 -2.97 -6.90 -18.28
N ASN A 246 -3.39 -5.77 -18.86
CA ASN A 246 -4.69 -5.17 -18.58
C ASN A 246 -5.84 -6.05 -19.08
N ASP A 247 -5.71 -6.67 -20.28
CA ASP A 247 -6.72 -7.60 -20.81
C ASP A 247 -6.90 -8.79 -19.85
N ALA A 248 -5.82 -9.44 -19.45
CA ALA A 248 -5.86 -10.55 -18.50
C ALA A 248 -6.42 -10.15 -17.13
N GLN A 249 -6.17 -8.89 -16.70
CA GLN A 249 -6.66 -8.36 -15.44
C GLN A 249 -8.18 -8.21 -15.40
N GLU A 250 -8.86 -8.03 -16.53
CA GLU A 250 -10.32 -7.82 -16.56
C GLU A 250 -11.08 -8.94 -15.83
N VAL A 251 -10.61 -10.17 -15.92
CA VAL A 251 -11.19 -11.33 -15.20
C VAL A 251 -11.03 -11.21 -13.69
N LEU A 252 -9.95 -10.55 -13.22
CA LEU A 252 -9.65 -10.40 -11.79
C LEU A 252 -10.28 -9.16 -11.16
N ARG A 253 -10.73 -8.19 -11.97
CA ARG A 253 -11.33 -6.96 -11.44
C ARG A 253 -12.51 -7.21 -10.49
N PRO A 254 -13.50 -8.05 -10.84
CA PRO A 254 -14.58 -8.35 -9.90
C PRO A 254 -14.10 -9.02 -8.61
N MET A 255 -13.00 -9.77 -8.67
CA MET A 255 -12.43 -10.39 -7.46
C MET A 255 -11.82 -9.34 -6.52
N VAL A 256 -11.14 -8.32 -7.07
CA VAL A 256 -10.64 -7.18 -6.29
C VAL A 256 -11.80 -6.40 -5.70
N ASP A 257 -12.82 -6.13 -6.52
CA ASP A 257 -13.99 -5.36 -6.13
C ASP A 257 -14.74 -6.06 -4.98
N SER A 258 -15.01 -7.37 -5.10
CA SER A 258 -15.67 -8.16 -4.06
C SER A 258 -14.85 -8.20 -2.76
N PHE A 259 -13.51 -8.29 -2.87
CA PHE A 259 -12.63 -8.24 -1.70
C PHE A 259 -12.75 -6.90 -0.95
N VAL A 260 -12.68 -5.77 -1.68
CA VAL A 260 -12.78 -4.45 -1.07
C VAL A 260 -14.19 -4.20 -0.52
N LEU A 261 -15.22 -4.59 -1.27
CA LEU A 261 -16.63 -4.45 -0.85
C LEU A 261 -16.90 -5.21 0.44
N ASN A 262 -16.51 -6.48 0.50
CA ASN A 262 -16.65 -7.30 1.70
C ASN A 262 -15.96 -6.63 2.90
N TRP A 263 -14.74 -6.15 2.72
CA TRP A 263 -14.02 -5.47 3.78
C TRP A 263 -14.75 -4.22 4.28
N VAL A 264 -15.20 -3.35 3.40
CA VAL A 264 -15.91 -2.11 3.75
C VAL A 264 -17.27 -2.40 4.41
N GLN A 265 -17.94 -3.47 4.02
CA GLN A 265 -19.23 -3.88 4.59
C GLN A 265 -19.10 -4.55 5.96
N THR A 266 -18.01 -5.30 6.19
CA THR A 266 -17.84 -6.09 7.43
C THR A 266 -17.03 -5.36 8.50
N GLU A 267 -16.15 -4.44 8.13
CA GLU A 267 -15.22 -3.80 9.04
C GLU A 267 -15.42 -2.29 9.16
N PHE A 268 -14.95 -1.76 10.29
CA PHE A 268 -14.87 -0.33 10.51
C PHE A 268 -13.47 0.17 10.13
N LEU A 269 -13.39 1.11 9.21
CA LEU A 269 -12.12 1.73 8.83
C LEU A 269 -11.58 2.63 9.95
N ARG A 270 -10.27 2.86 9.93
CA ARG A 270 -9.59 3.76 10.87
C ARG A 270 -9.03 4.94 10.09
N LYS A 271 -9.21 6.15 10.59
CA LYS A 271 -8.61 7.33 9.98
C LYS A 271 -7.09 7.24 9.90
N ALA A 272 -6.46 6.58 10.88
CA ALA A 272 -5.01 6.37 10.92
C ALA A 272 -4.47 5.51 9.75
N ASP A 273 -5.33 4.75 9.06
CA ASP A 273 -4.95 3.95 7.89
C ASP A 273 -4.88 4.76 6.59
N PHE A 274 -5.40 6.02 6.62
CA PHE A 274 -5.53 6.89 5.44
C PHE A 274 -5.10 8.32 5.76
N TRP A 275 -4.65 9.01 4.71
CA TRP A 275 -4.38 10.45 4.78
C TRP A 275 -4.72 11.11 3.44
N GLU A 276 -5.05 12.38 3.48
CA GLU A 276 -5.36 13.18 2.30
C GLU A 276 -4.14 14.01 1.92
N ASP A 277 -3.74 13.96 0.66
CA ASP A 277 -2.66 14.81 0.17
C ASP A 277 -3.18 16.23 -0.12
N LYS A 278 -2.25 17.20 -0.37
CA LYS A 278 -2.59 18.59 -0.65
C LYS A 278 -3.49 18.81 -1.87
N ASN A 279 -3.67 17.79 -2.70
CA ASN A 279 -4.51 17.82 -3.90
C ASN A 279 -5.86 17.11 -3.68
N GLY A 280 -6.21 16.77 -2.45
CA GLY A 280 -7.45 16.08 -2.10
C GLY A 280 -7.48 14.59 -2.45
N ASN A 281 -6.32 13.97 -2.73
CA ASN A 281 -6.28 12.54 -3.01
C ASN A 281 -6.15 11.75 -1.71
N CYS A 282 -6.97 10.72 -1.55
CA CYS A 282 -6.87 9.76 -0.48
C CYS A 282 -5.67 8.83 -0.71
N ARG A 283 -4.84 8.66 0.31
CA ARG A 283 -3.64 7.84 0.31
C ARG A 283 -3.66 6.84 1.45
N LEU A 284 -3.12 5.67 1.19
CA LEU A 284 -2.96 4.63 2.19
C LEU A 284 -1.68 4.87 3.01
N VAL A 285 -1.72 4.58 4.30
CA VAL A 285 -0.49 4.53 5.11
C VAL A 285 0.27 3.23 4.88
N SER A 286 1.57 3.23 5.21
CA SER A 286 2.47 2.11 4.94
C SER A 286 2.01 0.77 5.52
N ASP A 287 1.43 0.77 6.72
CA ASP A 287 0.97 -0.46 7.36
C ASP A 287 -0.23 -1.07 6.62
N LEU A 288 -1.17 -0.25 6.15
CA LEU A 288 -2.27 -0.72 5.33
C LEU A 288 -1.77 -1.22 3.96
N CYS A 289 -0.86 -0.48 3.32
CA CYS A 289 -0.23 -0.93 2.08
C CYS A 289 0.43 -2.30 2.24
N ARG A 290 1.18 -2.52 3.35
CA ARG A 290 1.80 -3.81 3.66
C ARG A 290 0.77 -4.92 3.79
N ARG A 291 -0.29 -4.71 4.59
CA ARG A 291 -1.36 -5.70 4.78
C ARG A 291 -2.05 -6.08 3.46
N LEU A 292 -2.37 -5.10 2.62
CA LEU A 292 -2.96 -5.35 1.29
C LEU A 292 -1.99 -6.06 0.35
N SER A 293 -0.68 -5.76 0.42
CA SER A 293 0.33 -6.43 -0.41
C SER A 293 0.53 -7.91 -0.06
N GLU A 294 0.21 -8.32 1.17
CA GLU A 294 0.23 -9.74 1.58
C GLU A 294 -0.77 -10.60 0.78
N THR A 295 -1.76 -9.98 0.12
CA THR A 295 -2.71 -10.66 -0.78
C THR A 295 -2.10 -11.07 -2.13
N SER A 296 -0.90 -10.60 -2.49
CA SER A 296 -0.22 -10.88 -3.77
C SER A 296 -0.15 -12.39 -4.10
N ALA A 297 0.04 -13.25 -3.09
CA ALA A 297 0.05 -14.71 -3.29
C ALA A 297 -1.29 -15.25 -3.79
N PHE A 298 -2.40 -14.63 -3.45
CA PHE A 298 -3.72 -14.99 -3.95
C PHE A 298 -3.88 -14.55 -5.41
N TRP A 299 -3.57 -13.29 -5.72
CA TRP A 299 -3.68 -12.76 -7.10
C TRP A 299 -2.82 -13.56 -8.07
N ARG A 300 -1.58 -13.91 -7.69
CA ARG A 300 -0.72 -14.80 -8.48
C ARG A 300 -1.37 -16.12 -8.81
N ARG A 301 -2.06 -16.75 -7.84
CA ARG A 301 -2.77 -18.02 -8.06
C ARG A 301 -4.00 -17.85 -8.95
N ALA A 302 -4.67 -16.71 -8.84
CA ALA A 302 -5.85 -16.40 -9.63
C ALA A 302 -5.51 -16.13 -11.10
N VAL A 303 -4.42 -15.39 -11.37
CA VAL A 303 -4.02 -15.02 -12.73
C VAL A 303 -3.37 -16.18 -13.52
N ALA A 304 -2.68 -17.11 -12.84
CA ALA A 304 -1.92 -18.16 -13.51
C ALA A 304 -2.76 -18.95 -14.54
N PRO A 305 -3.99 -19.43 -14.22
CA PRO A 305 -4.81 -20.15 -15.21
C PRO A 305 -5.30 -19.25 -16.35
N VAL A 306 -5.48 -17.93 -16.11
CA VAL A 306 -5.87 -16.99 -17.15
C VAL A 306 -4.74 -16.81 -18.17
N ALA A 307 -3.52 -16.59 -17.70
CA ALA A 307 -2.35 -16.45 -18.56
C ALA A 307 -2.08 -17.72 -19.39
N GLU A 308 -2.23 -18.91 -18.78
CA GLU A 308 -2.11 -20.18 -19.52
C GLU A 308 -3.19 -20.35 -20.57
N TRP A 309 -4.43 -20.03 -20.26
CA TRP A 309 -5.52 -20.13 -21.21
C TRP A 309 -5.31 -19.19 -22.41
N ILE A 310 -4.88 -17.92 -22.18
CA ILE A 310 -4.55 -16.99 -23.26
C ILE A 310 -3.43 -17.60 -24.14
N ALA A 311 -2.37 -18.12 -23.53
CA ALA A 311 -1.28 -18.74 -24.26
C ALA A 311 -1.73 -19.95 -25.07
N GLU A 312 -2.60 -20.81 -24.52
CA GLU A 312 -3.17 -21.97 -25.21
C GLU A 312 -4.06 -21.56 -26.39
N ALA A 313 -4.89 -20.53 -26.22
CA ALA A 313 -5.76 -20.01 -27.28
C ALA A 313 -4.95 -19.43 -28.45
N LEU A 314 -3.94 -18.62 -28.15
CA LEU A 314 -3.03 -18.09 -29.16
C LEU A 314 -2.19 -19.17 -29.83
N TRP A 315 -1.68 -20.15 -29.08
CA TRP A 315 -0.94 -21.25 -29.63
C TRP A 315 -1.79 -22.09 -30.60
N SER A 316 -3.04 -22.36 -30.22
CA SER A 316 -3.96 -23.16 -31.05
C SER A 316 -4.30 -22.48 -32.38
N SER A 317 -4.23 -21.15 -32.44
CA SER A 317 -4.42 -20.40 -33.70
C SER A 317 -3.21 -20.46 -34.64
N ALA A 318 -2.01 -20.67 -34.09
CA ALA A 318 -0.75 -20.62 -34.83
C ALA A 318 -0.35 -21.97 -35.41
N VAL A 319 -0.83 -23.09 -34.87
CA VAL A 319 -0.33 -24.43 -35.17
C VAL A 319 -1.29 -25.15 -36.10
N LYS A 320 -0.88 -25.32 -37.37
CA LYS A 320 -1.54 -26.17 -38.36
C LYS A 320 -1.09 -27.64 -38.29
N SER A 321 -0.14 -27.98 -37.41
CA SER A 321 0.48 -29.33 -37.36
C SER A 321 0.57 -29.83 -35.91
N ALA A 322 0.16 -31.11 -35.71
CA ALA A 322 -0.02 -31.76 -34.44
C ALA A 322 1.27 -32.11 -33.65
N ASN A 323 2.47 -31.90 -34.21
CA ASN A 323 3.73 -32.44 -33.68
C ASN A 323 4.67 -31.39 -33.04
N GLN A 324 4.17 -30.28 -32.54
CA GLN A 324 5.03 -29.25 -31.92
C GLN A 324 4.90 -29.22 -30.42
N GLU A 325 6.05 -29.19 -29.72
CA GLU A 325 6.09 -29.04 -28.27
C GLU A 325 5.38 -27.76 -27.82
N ARG A 326 4.56 -27.92 -26.83
CA ARG A 326 3.68 -26.88 -26.26
C ARG A 326 4.39 -26.14 -25.14
N THR A 327 4.08 -24.88 -24.97
CA THR A 327 4.52 -24.11 -23.77
C THR A 327 4.09 -24.84 -22.50
N LEU A 328 5.04 -25.05 -21.60
CA LEU A 328 4.76 -25.74 -20.35
C LEU A 328 3.86 -24.87 -19.45
N PRO A 329 2.85 -25.45 -18.81
CA PRO A 329 2.00 -24.73 -17.88
C PRO A 329 2.78 -24.23 -16.67
N THR A 330 2.27 -23.18 -16.01
CA THR A 330 2.87 -22.68 -14.79
C THR A 330 2.87 -23.74 -13.68
N ARG A 331 3.79 -23.63 -12.70
CA ARG A 331 3.85 -24.59 -11.58
C ARG A 331 2.53 -24.66 -10.80
N LEU A 332 1.75 -23.58 -10.78
CA LEU A 332 0.46 -23.54 -10.08
C LEU A 332 -0.61 -24.33 -10.81
N THR A 333 -0.68 -24.22 -12.12
CA THR A 333 -1.65 -24.98 -12.93
C THR A 333 -1.24 -26.44 -13.06
N GLN A 334 0.06 -26.75 -13.13
CA GLN A 334 0.54 -28.12 -13.03
C GLN A 334 0.08 -28.81 -11.74
N ARG A 335 0.21 -28.14 -10.61
CA ARG A 335 -0.25 -28.65 -9.32
C ARG A 335 -1.77 -28.87 -9.31
N ARG A 336 -2.57 -27.96 -9.84
CA ARG A 336 -4.03 -28.13 -9.96
C ARG A 336 -4.41 -29.32 -10.83
N ARG A 337 -3.68 -29.56 -11.92
CA ARG A 337 -3.89 -30.72 -12.78
C ARG A 337 -3.56 -32.03 -12.06
N SER A 338 -2.46 -32.08 -11.31
CA SER A 338 -2.06 -33.27 -10.54
C SER A 338 -3.03 -33.60 -9.39
N GLU A 339 -3.72 -32.54 -8.83
CA GLU A 339 -4.72 -32.72 -7.79
C GLU A 339 -6.11 -33.14 -8.34
N GLY A 340 -6.24 -33.45 -9.64
CA GLY A 340 -7.50 -33.90 -10.28
C GLY A 340 -8.59 -32.82 -10.33
N ARG A 341 -8.28 -31.60 -9.91
CA ARG A 341 -9.18 -30.43 -10.01
C ARG A 341 -9.17 -30.00 -11.47
N GLY A 342 -10.16 -30.41 -12.25
CA GLY A 342 -10.25 -30.20 -13.69
C GLY A 342 -9.83 -28.82 -14.17
N ARG A 343 -9.65 -28.63 -15.47
CA ARG A 343 -9.24 -27.38 -16.14
C ARG A 343 -10.25 -26.25 -15.88
N GLN A 344 -10.25 -25.66 -14.69
CA GLN A 344 -10.84 -24.35 -14.46
C GLN A 344 -9.77 -23.30 -14.78
N TYR A 345 -9.79 -22.80 -16.00
CA TYR A 345 -8.87 -21.74 -16.45
C TYR A 345 -9.14 -20.40 -15.75
N PHE A 346 -10.39 -20.21 -15.32
CA PHE A 346 -10.80 -18.98 -14.63
C PHE A 346 -11.08 -19.28 -13.16
N PRO A 347 -10.60 -18.40 -12.27
CA PRO A 347 -10.97 -18.50 -10.87
C PRO A 347 -12.49 -18.27 -10.74
N PRO A 348 -13.16 -18.93 -9.80
CA PRO A 348 -14.58 -18.66 -9.54
C PRO A 348 -14.75 -17.20 -9.18
N PRO A 349 -15.80 -16.50 -9.70
CA PRO A 349 -15.96 -15.07 -9.61
C PRO A 349 -16.08 -14.51 -8.19
N ASN A 350 -16.37 -15.34 -7.20
CA ASN A 350 -16.68 -14.89 -5.83
C ASN A 350 -15.68 -15.31 -4.76
N VAL A 351 -14.48 -15.74 -5.11
CA VAL A 351 -13.45 -16.08 -4.11
C VAL A 351 -12.54 -14.89 -3.91
N ALA A 352 -13.02 -13.87 -3.24
CA ALA A 352 -12.14 -12.83 -2.70
C ALA A 352 -11.18 -13.45 -1.69
N PRO A 353 -9.90 -13.06 -1.67
CA PRO A 353 -9.00 -13.47 -0.60
C PRO A 353 -9.52 -12.90 0.70
N SER A 354 -9.89 -13.79 1.59
CA SER A 354 -10.17 -13.38 2.96
C SER A 354 -8.86 -12.92 3.58
N LEU A 355 -8.76 -11.65 3.97
CA LEU A 355 -7.75 -11.20 4.94
C LEU A 355 -8.02 -11.79 6.32
N GLN A 356 -9.05 -12.62 6.42
CA GLN A 356 -9.44 -13.27 7.64
C GLN A 356 -8.36 -14.27 8.05
N THR A 357 -7.76 -14.02 9.17
CA THR A 357 -6.90 -14.93 9.89
C THR A 357 -7.65 -15.43 11.13
N ILE A 358 -7.31 -16.62 11.60
CA ILE A 358 -7.91 -17.16 12.82
C ILE A 358 -7.23 -16.51 14.03
N CYS A 359 -8.00 -15.97 14.94
CA CYS A 359 -7.51 -15.43 16.21
C CYS A 359 -6.77 -16.52 16.99
N GLN A 360 -5.52 -16.29 17.31
CA GLN A 360 -4.67 -17.26 18.04
C GLN A 360 -5.17 -17.55 19.46
N SER A 361 -6.02 -16.68 20.04
CA SER A 361 -6.51 -16.83 21.42
C SER A 361 -7.89 -17.46 21.54
N CYS A 362 -8.78 -17.28 20.56
CA CYS A 362 -10.18 -17.75 20.68
C CYS A 362 -10.75 -18.39 19.41
N GLY A 363 -9.95 -18.56 18.35
CA GLY A 363 -10.40 -19.15 17.08
C GLY A 363 -11.33 -18.30 16.23
N ALA A 364 -11.71 -17.09 16.66
CA ALA A 364 -12.59 -16.22 15.89
C ALA A 364 -11.87 -15.66 14.63
N LEU A 365 -12.60 -15.48 13.55
CA LEU A 365 -12.07 -14.88 12.33
C LEU A 365 -11.67 -13.41 12.57
N THR A 366 -10.50 -13.03 12.11
CA THR A 366 -9.96 -11.65 12.20
C THR A 366 -9.44 -11.19 10.86
N LEU A 367 -9.49 -9.89 10.60
CA LEU A 367 -8.92 -9.30 9.40
C LEU A 367 -7.45 -8.96 9.63
N GLY A 368 -6.56 -9.82 9.14
CA GLY A 368 -5.11 -9.57 9.08
C GLY A 368 -4.37 -9.42 10.41
N GLY A 369 -5.02 -9.72 11.55
CA GLY A 369 -4.42 -9.62 12.88
C GLY A 369 -4.24 -10.99 13.55
N ARG A 370 -3.19 -11.17 14.38
CA ARG A 370 -3.00 -12.39 15.17
C ARG A 370 -4.12 -12.63 16.19
N HIS A 371 -4.84 -11.58 16.57
CA HIS A 371 -5.90 -11.63 17.58
C HIS A 371 -7.13 -10.84 17.12
N CYS A 372 -8.34 -11.33 17.44
CA CYS A 372 -9.57 -10.59 17.24
C CYS A 372 -9.61 -9.34 18.16
N ARG A 373 -10.55 -8.42 17.88
CA ARG A 373 -10.67 -7.15 18.61
C ARG A 373 -10.79 -7.32 20.13
N ARG A 374 -11.49 -8.37 20.58
CA ARG A 374 -11.65 -8.68 22.01
C ARG A 374 -10.34 -9.18 22.61
N CYS A 375 -9.77 -10.23 22.05
CA CYS A 375 -8.53 -10.83 22.55
C CYS A 375 -7.33 -9.91 22.35
N GLY A 376 -7.29 -9.09 21.27
CA GLY A 376 -6.25 -8.10 21.04
C GLY A 376 -6.24 -6.99 22.11
N LYS A 377 -7.42 -6.57 22.60
CA LYS A 377 -7.50 -5.63 23.74
C LYS A 377 -6.98 -6.25 25.03
N GLU A 378 -7.32 -7.50 25.30
CA GLU A 378 -6.86 -8.23 26.51
C GLU A 378 -5.35 -8.49 26.46
N VAL A 379 -4.81 -8.95 25.32
CA VAL A 379 -3.37 -9.18 25.12
C VAL A 379 -2.59 -7.87 25.17
N SER A 380 -3.09 -6.81 24.52
CA SER A 380 -2.45 -5.48 24.57
C SER A 380 -2.53 -4.86 25.96
N GLY A 381 -3.65 -5.04 26.65
CA GLY A 381 -3.81 -4.58 28.04
C GLY A 381 -2.84 -5.28 29.00
N LYS A 382 -2.72 -6.61 28.92
CA LYS A 382 -1.76 -7.39 29.70
C LYS A 382 -0.30 -6.99 29.39
N LYS A 383 0.06 -6.86 28.11
CA LYS A 383 1.38 -6.39 27.70
C LYS A 383 1.68 -4.96 28.14
N LEU A 384 0.72 -4.04 28.09
CA LEU A 384 0.87 -2.66 28.56
C LEU A 384 1.09 -2.63 30.08
N VAL A 385 0.37 -3.43 30.84
CA VAL A 385 0.56 -3.55 32.29
C VAL A 385 1.92 -4.14 32.64
N GLU A 386 2.36 -5.15 31.87
CA GLU A 386 3.67 -5.78 32.05
C GLU A 386 4.83 -4.84 31.68
N LEU A 387 4.73 -4.15 30.56
CA LEU A 387 5.67 -3.09 30.14
C LEU A 387 5.69 -1.92 31.13
N ALA A 388 4.54 -1.54 31.68
CA ALA A 388 4.46 -0.49 32.72
C ALA A 388 5.06 -0.94 34.06
N LYS A 389 4.97 -2.24 34.39
CA LYS A 389 5.68 -2.81 35.56
C LYS A 389 7.19 -2.83 35.34
N LEU A 390 7.64 -3.31 34.16
CA LEU A 390 9.06 -3.32 33.80
C LEU A 390 9.63 -1.89 33.71
N GLY A 391 8.89 -0.95 33.12
CA GLY A 391 9.27 0.45 33.09
C GLY A 391 9.38 1.11 34.46
N ARG A 392 8.46 0.79 35.39
CA ARG A 392 8.53 1.26 36.79
C ARG A 392 9.70 0.62 37.55
N ALA A 393 9.93 -0.66 37.37
CA ALA A 393 11.07 -1.35 37.98
C ALA A 393 12.40 -0.80 37.45
N ALA A 394 12.52 -0.60 36.14
CA ALA A 394 13.70 0.02 35.52
C ALA A 394 13.91 1.47 35.99
N ALA A 395 12.82 2.24 36.20
CA ALA A 395 12.89 3.61 36.68
C ALA A 395 13.34 3.75 38.17
N VAL A 396 13.20 2.73 38.94
CA VAL A 396 13.62 2.68 40.38
C VAL A 396 14.97 1.97 40.56
N GLY A 397 15.46 1.28 39.54
CA GLY A 397 16.72 0.54 39.59
C GLY A 397 17.96 1.42 39.83
N PRO A 398 19.05 0.81 40.37
CA PRO A 398 20.27 1.55 40.73
C PRO A 398 20.91 2.32 39.56
N GLU A 399 20.82 1.80 38.35
CA GLU A 399 21.29 2.53 37.13
C GLU A 399 20.48 3.78 36.82
N ALA A 400 19.15 3.74 36.99
CA ALA A 400 18.29 4.89 36.79
C ALA A 400 18.49 5.94 37.88
N GLN A 401 18.73 5.51 39.13
CA GLN A 401 19.10 6.42 40.23
C GLN A 401 20.45 7.09 39.95
N LYS A 402 21.45 6.32 39.52
CA LYS A 402 22.78 6.86 39.15
C LYS A 402 22.68 7.90 38.03
N LYS A 403 21.95 7.61 36.91
CA LYS A 403 21.73 8.56 35.82
C LYS A 403 20.97 9.82 36.26
N ARG A 404 20.00 9.72 37.18
CA ARG A 404 19.29 10.86 37.75
C ARG A 404 20.22 11.73 38.57
N SER A 405 21.04 11.09 39.49
CA SER A 405 22.02 11.78 40.30
C SER A 405 23.07 12.51 39.40
N GLU A 406 23.63 11.83 38.41
CA GLU A 406 24.56 12.43 37.47
C GLU A 406 23.94 13.63 36.71
N THR A 407 22.69 13.49 36.28
CA THR A 407 21.96 14.59 35.61
C THR A 407 21.71 15.76 36.57
N GLN A 408 21.35 15.48 37.80
CA GLN A 408 21.13 16.50 38.82
C GLN A 408 22.43 17.22 39.16
N HIS A 409 23.54 16.51 39.34
CA HIS A 409 24.86 17.09 39.56
C HIS A 409 25.28 17.99 38.39
N LYS A 410 25.09 17.57 37.14
CA LYS A 410 25.34 18.41 35.97
C LYS A 410 24.51 19.70 35.98
N HIS A 411 23.23 19.63 36.34
CA HIS A 411 22.37 20.80 36.43
C HIS A 411 22.77 21.74 37.56
N GLU A 412 23.18 21.20 38.71
CA GLU A 412 23.64 21.99 39.85
C GLU A 412 25.00 22.66 39.58
N ALA A 413 25.94 21.92 38.95
CA ALA A 413 27.21 22.48 38.52
C ALA A 413 27.01 23.64 37.50
N ALA A 414 26.11 23.45 36.51
CA ALA A 414 25.80 24.50 35.54
C ALA A 414 25.11 25.72 36.17
N LYS A 415 24.26 25.54 37.21
CA LYS A 415 23.68 26.64 37.97
C LYS A 415 24.72 27.37 38.80
N ARG A 416 25.69 26.67 39.40
CA ARG A 416 26.78 27.21 40.18
C ARG A 416 27.70 28.09 39.27
N ALA A 417 28.15 27.52 38.16
CA ALA A 417 28.97 28.22 37.17
C ALA A 417 28.30 29.49 36.68
N TRP A 418 26.97 29.46 36.43
CA TRP A 418 26.22 30.66 36.03
C TRP A 418 26.15 31.71 37.15
N ARG A 419 26.01 31.31 38.42
CA ARG A 419 26.02 32.25 39.56
C ARG A 419 27.40 32.89 39.74
N GLU A 420 28.47 32.16 39.48
CA GLU A 420 29.84 32.63 39.56
C GLU A 420 30.23 33.58 38.41
N SER A 421 29.59 33.46 37.26
CA SER A 421 29.80 34.37 36.12
C SER A 421 29.28 35.78 36.32
N ARG A 422 28.46 36.05 37.36
CA ARG A 422 27.86 37.32 37.71
C ARG A 422 27.26 38.14 36.55
N ASP A 423 26.62 37.45 35.62
CA ASP A 423 26.00 38.06 34.46
C ASP A 423 24.63 38.65 34.90
N GLU A 424 24.69 39.84 35.54
CA GLU A 424 23.52 40.53 36.12
C GLU A 424 22.53 41.01 35.03
N ASN A 425 23.01 41.18 33.80
CA ASN A 425 22.21 41.67 32.66
C ASN A 425 21.07 40.75 32.26
N TRP A 426 21.16 39.46 32.57
CA TRP A 426 20.17 38.44 32.17
C TRP A 426 19.32 37.93 33.33
N ASN A 427 19.27 38.64 34.46
CA ASN A 427 18.49 38.19 35.63
C ASN A 427 17.14 38.94 35.77
N ASP A 428 16.80 39.83 34.84
CA ASP A 428 15.53 40.57 34.86
C ASP A 428 14.39 39.69 34.29
N SER A 429 13.53 39.23 35.19
CA SER A 429 12.38 38.40 34.83
C SER A 429 11.32 39.13 34.01
N LYS A 430 11.21 40.47 34.14
CA LYS A 430 10.28 41.29 33.36
C LYS A 430 10.71 41.32 31.90
N ARG A 431 12.00 41.45 31.66
CA ARG A 431 12.57 41.46 30.31
C ARG A 431 12.31 40.11 29.57
N TYR A 432 12.46 38.98 30.27
CA TYR A 432 12.13 37.71 29.69
C TYR A 432 10.66 37.63 29.25
N ASP A 433 9.73 38.06 30.13
CA ASP A 433 8.30 37.93 29.88
C ASP A 433 7.78 38.91 28.81
N THR A 434 8.38 40.09 28.69
CA THR A 434 7.91 41.11 27.74
C THR A 434 8.59 41.06 26.38
N GLU A 435 9.85 40.67 26.32
CA GLU A 435 10.66 40.80 25.11
C GLU A 435 11.01 39.44 24.47
N ILE A 436 11.32 38.40 25.27
CA ILE A 436 11.81 37.13 24.77
C ILE A 436 10.66 36.14 24.54
N GLN A 437 9.87 35.89 25.58
CA GLN A 437 8.83 34.86 25.58
C GLN A 437 7.80 35.01 24.44
N PRO A 438 7.23 36.20 24.15
CA PRO A 438 6.26 36.33 23.06
C PRO A 438 6.82 36.01 21.69
N ARG A 439 8.10 36.29 21.44
CA ARG A 439 8.77 36.07 20.17
C ARG A 439 9.16 34.59 19.96
N LEU A 440 9.23 33.78 21.02
CA LEU A 440 9.50 32.36 20.92
C LEU A 440 8.41 31.60 20.15
N SER A 441 7.21 32.16 20.04
CA SER A 441 6.11 31.55 19.26
C SER A 441 6.47 31.30 17.78
N THR A 442 7.37 32.13 17.21
CA THR A 442 7.83 32.03 15.82
C THR A 442 9.00 31.05 15.63
N VAL A 443 9.67 30.64 16.72
CA VAL A 443 10.87 29.81 16.69
C VAL A 443 10.46 28.32 16.68
N LYS A 444 11.17 27.48 15.90
CA LYS A 444 10.93 26.02 15.88
C LYS A 444 11.34 25.39 17.21
N ILE A 445 10.53 24.43 17.71
CA ILE A 445 10.80 23.72 18.97
C ILE A 445 12.18 23.06 18.96
N ALA A 446 12.54 22.43 17.86
CA ALA A 446 13.85 21.76 17.70
C ALA A 446 15.02 22.75 17.83
N SER A 447 14.89 24.00 17.35
CA SER A 447 15.91 25.04 17.50
C SER A 447 16.08 25.49 18.95
N ILE A 448 14.97 25.62 19.70
CA ILE A 448 15.00 25.93 21.14
C ILE A 448 15.64 24.78 21.91
N ALA A 449 15.27 23.52 21.60
CA ALA A 449 15.82 22.34 22.25
C ALA A 449 17.33 22.21 22.05
N LEU A 450 17.81 22.47 20.82
CA LEU A 450 19.22 22.42 20.45
C LEU A 450 20.04 23.52 21.17
N ALA A 451 19.55 24.76 21.12
CA ALA A 451 20.26 25.90 21.71
C ALA A 451 20.39 25.80 23.24
N LEU A 452 19.38 25.24 23.90
CA LEU A 452 19.39 25.11 25.37
C LEU A 452 19.94 23.77 25.87
N GLY A 453 20.19 22.81 24.97
CA GLY A 453 20.58 21.44 25.34
C GLY A 453 19.49 20.71 26.16
N VAL A 454 18.20 20.96 25.87
CA VAL A 454 17.07 20.41 26.60
C VAL A 454 16.21 19.50 25.72
N SER A 455 15.30 18.73 26.34
CA SER A 455 14.37 17.88 25.60
C SER A 455 13.31 18.69 24.83
N GLU A 456 12.86 18.19 23.67
CA GLU A 456 11.81 18.84 22.87
C GLU A 456 10.50 19.10 23.66
N PRO A 457 9.99 18.18 24.53
CA PRO A 457 8.82 18.48 25.35
C PRO A 457 9.03 19.69 26.28
N TYR A 458 10.22 19.82 26.88
CA TYR A 458 10.54 20.97 27.72
C TYR A 458 10.69 22.26 26.91
N ALA A 459 11.30 22.20 25.73
CA ALA A 459 11.37 23.31 24.78
C ALA A 459 9.97 23.76 24.30
N ALA A 460 9.05 22.82 24.08
CA ALA A 460 7.66 23.09 23.74
C ALA A 460 6.92 23.83 24.88
N ASP A 461 7.16 23.45 26.13
CA ASP A 461 6.59 24.14 27.31
C ASP A 461 7.13 25.58 27.47
N ILE A 462 8.43 25.76 27.21
CA ILE A 462 9.05 27.10 27.19
C ILE A 462 8.42 27.95 26.08
N ARG A 463 8.36 27.43 24.85
CA ARG A 463 7.76 28.14 23.71
C ARG A 463 6.31 28.57 23.97
N ALA A 464 5.53 27.69 24.58
CA ALA A 464 4.12 27.92 24.90
C ALA A 464 3.91 28.80 26.16
N GLY A 465 4.97 29.26 26.83
CA GLY A 465 4.88 30.04 28.09
C GLY A 465 4.41 29.21 29.30
N ARG A 466 4.25 27.90 29.19
CA ARG A 466 3.84 27.04 30.30
C ARG A 466 4.93 26.83 31.34
N ARG A 467 6.19 27.00 30.93
CA ARG A 467 7.36 26.92 31.82
C ARG A 467 8.32 28.06 31.55
N ARG A 468 8.74 28.71 32.63
CA ARG A 468 9.84 29.70 32.57
C ARG A 468 11.16 28.94 32.75
N PRO A 469 12.10 29.01 31.80
CA PRO A 469 13.41 28.39 31.97
C PRO A 469 14.27 29.18 32.98
N HIS A 470 15.29 28.50 33.52
CA HIS A 470 16.24 29.17 34.42
C HIS A 470 16.97 30.31 33.68
N PRO A 471 17.30 31.45 34.35
CA PRO A 471 17.94 32.61 33.72
C PRO A 471 19.18 32.32 32.91
N ARG A 472 19.97 31.32 33.25
CA ARG A 472 21.13 30.85 32.45
C ARG A 472 20.80 30.54 30.96
N HIS A 473 19.55 30.35 30.63
CA HIS A 473 19.09 30.04 29.30
C HIS A 473 18.54 31.26 28.54
N TRP A 474 18.38 32.38 29.24
CA TRP A 474 17.70 33.56 28.65
C TRP A 474 18.55 34.24 27.58
N GLN A 475 19.86 34.30 27.75
CA GLN A 475 20.76 34.81 26.73
C GLN A 475 20.64 34.01 25.43
N GLY A 476 20.77 32.70 25.48
CA GLY A 476 20.66 31.86 24.28
C GLY A 476 19.25 31.90 23.64
N LEU A 477 18.20 32.17 24.43
CA LEU A 477 16.87 32.40 23.89
C LEU A 477 16.74 33.78 23.24
N ALA A 478 17.38 34.83 23.80
CA ALA A 478 17.43 36.15 23.21
C ALA A 478 18.14 36.12 21.84
N GLU A 479 19.26 35.45 21.74
CA GLU A 479 19.98 35.28 20.50
C GLU A 479 19.12 34.56 19.42
N LEU A 480 18.34 33.54 19.80
CA LEU A 480 17.41 32.85 18.89
C LEU A 480 16.28 33.72 18.35
N VAL A 481 15.85 34.73 19.09
CA VAL A 481 14.80 35.67 18.67
C VAL A 481 15.35 36.98 18.10
N GLY A 482 16.67 37.02 17.82
CA GLY A 482 17.32 38.14 17.14
C GLY A 482 17.67 39.32 18.02
N PHE A 483 17.72 39.16 19.35
CA PHE A 483 18.28 40.16 20.25
C PHE A 483 19.81 40.06 20.24
N THR A 484 20.48 41.02 19.62
CA THR A 484 21.93 41.19 19.70
C THR A 484 22.27 42.28 20.71
N GLU A 485 23.47 42.24 21.28
CA GLU A 485 23.97 43.23 22.28
C GLU A 485 23.90 44.70 21.81
N CYS A 486 23.63 44.96 20.53
CA CYS A 486 23.50 46.29 19.97
C CYS A 486 22.22 47.06 20.39
N ASP A 487 21.18 46.37 20.86
CA ASP A 487 19.92 46.99 21.32
C ASP A 487 19.98 47.48 22.79
N GLN A 488 21.13 47.37 23.43
CA GLN A 488 21.34 47.77 24.84
C GLN A 488 21.59 49.25 25.06
N ARG A 489 21.58 50.12 24.00
CA ARG A 489 21.83 51.58 24.10
C ARG A 489 20.73 52.45 23.50
N ARG A 490 19.49 52.04 23.66
CA ARG A 490 18.37 52.97 23.40
C ARG A 490 17.42 53.04 24.58
#